data_bf1340e1948806d03240e2d7aa304810
#
_entry.id   bf1340e1948806d03240e2d7aa304810
#
_cell.length_a   1.000
_cell.length_b   1.000
_cell.length_c   1.000
_cell.angle_alpha   90.00
_cell.angle_beta   90.00
_cell.angle_gamma   90.00
#
_symmetry.space_group_name_H-M   'P 1'
#
loop_
_entity.id
_entity.type
_entity.pdbx_description
1 polymer ?
#
loop_
_entity_poly.entity_id
_entity_poly.type
_entity_poly.pdbx_seq_one_letter_code
_entity_poly.pdbx_strand_id
1 'polypeptide(L)'
;MGKIHILKNADEKTLKKVVSDIKIDSETVDKIINNNTRIEFNENDDYIFIIFYLPEYVKATKTIDSLEVNILYHLKTNDAFIFTNNSYYFFDKYKSKIDEIDHKGFGSFIERFISVVIDDESKMVEHILSDTNEIRKNYFVGVDNYKLIKDLTSSQINISTLTLITSNQNKLLNLIESYTTTKQQTTLNYKKTYLTEELQYAKEFCTTVMKSIDTKYQVKSAEDLHRFTKFSFVVFIATYFVGLITLLYTDNSRGNIFFFGAIATSVLSLLGVLIFFRSKN
;
A
#
# COMPACT_ATOMS: atom_id res chain seq x y z
N MET A 1 8.86 -39.56 -1.91
CA MET A 1 9.17 -38.12 -1.79
C MET A 1 8.61 -37.47 -3.03
N GLY A 2 7.66 -36.58 -2.86
CA GLY A 2 6.98 -35.93 -3.99
C GLY A 2 7.88 -34.88 -4.63
N LYS A 3 7.58 -34.55 -5.89
CA LYS A 3 8.27 -33.50 -6.64
C LYS A 3 7.43 -32.23 -6.66
N ILE A 4 8.09 -31.09 -6.74
CA ILE A 4 7.43 -29.80 -6.93
C ILE A 4 7.67 -29.34 -8.35
N HIS A 5 6.59 -29.07 -9.07
CA HIS A 5 6.60 -28.57 -10.44
C HIS A 5 6.02 -27.17 -10.49
N ILE A 6 6.84 -26.18 -10.87
CA ILE A 6 6.39 -24.79 -11.01
C ILE A 6 6.20 -24.48 -12.48
N LEU A 7 4.99 -24.10 -12.84
CA LEU A 7 4.55 -23.95 -14.21
C LEU A 7 4.08 -22.51 -14.45
N LYS A 8 4.64 -21.87 -15.47
CA LYS A 8 4.29 -20.51 -15.87
C LYS A 8 3.31 -20.53 -17.03
N ASN A 9 2.23 -19.76 -16.95
CA ASN A 9 1.24 -19.58 -18.03
C ASN A 9 0.74 -20.92 -18.59
N ALA A 10 0.17 -21.76 -17.73
CA ALA A 10 -0.35 -23.05 -18.16
C ALA A 10 -1.56 -22.85 -19.08
N ASP A 11 -1.38 -23.15 -20.37
CA ASP A 11 -2.49 -23.38 -21.27
C ASP A 11 -3.08 -24.79 -21.06
N GLU A 12 -4.30 -25.02 -21.55
CA GLU A 12 -5.00 -26.30 -21.38
C GLU A 12 -4.18 -27.50 -21.88
N LYS A 13 -3.40 -27.32 -22.94
CA LYS A 13 -2.57 -28.36 -23.53
C LYS A 13 -1.38 -28.71 -22.64
N THR A 14 -0.72 -27.71 -22.09
CA THR A 14 0.38 -27.88 -21.14
C THR A 14 -0.12 -28.51 -19.84
N LEU A 15 -1.28 -28.06 -19.36
CA LEU A 15 -1.90 -28.61 -18.16
C LEU A 15 -2.24 -30.07 -18.34
N LYS A 16 -2.91 -30.47 -19.42
CA LYS A 16 -3.22 -31.87 -19.75
C LYS A 16 -1.96 -32.74 -19.89
N LYS A 17 -0.88 -32.21 -20.43
CA LYS A 17 0.38 -32.96 -20.59
C LYS A 17 1.09 -33.18 -19.26
N VAL A 18 1.11 -32.18 -18.38
CA VAL A 18 1.82 -32.23 -17.09
C VAL A 18 1.06 -33.04 -16.05
N VAL A 19 -0.26 -33.02 -16.11
CA VAL A 19 -1.15 -33.70 -15.16
C VAL A 19 -1.91 -34.85 -15.81
N SER A 20 -1.31 -35.49 -16.85
CA SER A 20 -1.96 -36.56 -17.62
C SER A 20 -2.42 -37.75 -16.75
N ASP A 21 -1.76 -37.95 -15.62
CA ASP A 21 -2.04 -39.06 -14.71
C ASP A 21 -3.08 -38.68 -13.62
N ILE A 22 -3.49 -37.40 -13.58
CA ILE A 22 -4.47 -36.89 -12.62
C ILE A 22 -5.77 -36.62 -13.35
N LYS A 23 -6.88 -37.21 -12.90
CA LYS A 23 -8.20 -36.91 -13.42
C LYS A 23 -8.72 -35.59 -12.87
N ILE A 24 -8.34 -34.48 -13.53
CA ILE A 24 -8.78 -33.15 -13.15
C ILE A 24 -10.14 -32.87 -13.81
N ASP A 25 -11.09 -32.36 -13.07
CA ASP A 25 -12.38 -31.94 -13.62
C ASP A 25 -12.25 -30.64 -14.45
N SER A 26 -13.18 -30.41 -15.35
CA SER A 26 -13.15 -29.26 -16.26
C SER A 26 -13.26 -27.91 -15.54
N GLU A 27 -13.93 -27.86 -14.39
CA GLU A 27 -14.07 -26.64 -13.59
C GLU A 27 -12.73 -26.25 -12.96
N THR A 28 -11.99 -27.20 -12.41
CA THR A 28 -10.64 -26.97 -11.87
C THR A 28 -9.67 -26.54 -12.97
N VAL A 29 -9.75 -27.16 -14.18
CA VAL A 29 -8.95 -26.73 -15.34
C VAL A 29 -9.23 -25.28 -15.70
N ASP A 30 -10.51 -24.92 -15.78
CA ASP A 30 -10.93 -23.53 -16.08
C ASP A 30 -10.42 -22.53 -15.04
N LYS A 31 -10.44 -22.88 -13.76
CA LYS A 31 -9.91 -22.06 -12.67
C LYS A 31 -8.41 -21.85 -12.74
N ILE A 32 -7.65 -22.86 -13.17
CA ILE A 32 -6.20 -22.74 -13.34
C ILE A 32 -5.84 -21.84 -14.54
N ILE A 33 -6.64 -21.87 -15.60
CA ILE A 33 -6.40 -21.11 -16.84
C ILE A 33 -6.87 -19.67 -16.69
N ASN A 34 -8.05 -19.48 -16.10
CA ASN A 34 -8.71 -18.19 -15.95
C ASN A 34 -8.53 -17.72 -14.52
N ASN A 35 -7.84 -16.60 -14.29
CA ASN A 35 -7.66 -16.01 -12.97
C ASN A 35 -9.00 -15.93 -12.23
N ASN A 36 -9.05 -16.50 -11.03
CA ASN A 36 -10.23 -16.49 -10.19
C ASN A 36 -10.01 -15.52 -9.01
N THR A 37 -11.02 -14.75 -8.65
CA THR A 37 -10.91 -13.71 -7.62
C THR A 37 -11.16 -14.23 -6.20
N ARG A 38 -11.33 -15.54 -6.00
CA ARG A 38 -11.70 -16.12 -4.70
C ARG A 38 -10.70 -17.19 -4.28
N ILE A 39 -10.35 -17.17 -3.00
CA ILE A 39 -9.66 -18.30 -2.38
C ILE A 39 -10.58 -19.50 -2.44
N GLU A 40 -10.04 -20.60 -2.89
CA GLU A 40 -10.74 -21.85 -3.00
C GLU A 40 -9.88 -22.98 -2.45
N PHE A 41 -10.56 -23.94 -1.83
CA PHE A 41 -10.00 -25.21 -1.44
C PHE A 41 -10.98 -26.28 -1.92
N ASN A 42 -10.50 -27.17 -2.79
CA ASN A 42 -11.28 -28.26 -3.32
C ASN A 42 -10.48 -29.58 -3.18
N GLU A 43 -11.10 -30.61 -2.69
CA GLU A 43 -10.51 -31.93 -2.49
C GLU A 43 -11.36 -33.00 -3.16
N ASN A 44 -10.68 -33.94 -3.79
CA ASN A 44 -11.28 -35.17 -4.24
C ASN A 44 -10.35 -36.36 -3.97
N ASP A 45 -10.70 -37.57 -4.42
CA ASP A 45 -9.93 -38.79 -4.16
C ASP A 45 -8.51 -38.80 -4.74
N ASP A 46 -8.24 -37.99 -5.76
CA ASP A 46 -6.98 -37.98 -6.50
C ASP A 46 -6.10 -36.76 -6.18
N TYR A 47 -6.71 -35.61 -5.88
CA TYR A 47 -5.95 -34.37 -5.69
C TYR A 47 -6.62 -33.38 -4.72
N ILE A 48 -5.80 -32.44 -4.23
CA ILE A 48 -6.24 -31.21 -3.54
C ILE A 48 -5.90 -30.02 -4.42
N PHE A 49 -6.87 -29.16 -4.67
CA PHE A 49 -6.69 -27.91 -5.42
C PHE A 49 -6.89 -26.70 -4.51
N ILE A 50 -5.98 -25.74 -4.60
CA ILE A 50 -5.99 -24.52 -3.80
C ILE A 50 -5.72 -23.31 -4.68
N ILE A 51 -6.52 -22.26 -4.53
CA ILE A 51 -6.23 -20.91 -5.02
C ILE A 51 -5.67 -20.10 -3.85
N PHE A 52 -4.47 -19.57 -4.01
CA PHE A 52 -3.73 -18.86 -3.00
C PHE A 52 -3.23 -17.52 -3.51
N TYR A 53 -3.15 -16.52 -2.64
CA TYR A 53 -2.64 -15.19 -2.99
C TYR A 53 -1.32 -14.89 -2.28
N LEU A 54 -0.36 -14.40 -3.06
CA LEU A 54 0.95 -13.97 -2.60
C LEU A 54 1.12 -12.47 -2.80
N PRO A 55 1.90 -11.78 -1.96
CA PRO A 55 2.27 -10.40 -2.25
C PRO A 55 3.37 -10.35 -3.33
N GLU A 56 3.18 -9.47 -4.29
CA GLU A 56 4.16 -9.14 -5.32
C GLU A 56 4.57 -7.67 -5.20
N TYR A 57 5.86 -7.40 -5.00
CA TYR A 57 6.36 -6.03 -4.97
C TYR A 57 6.64 -5.51 -6.37
N VAL A 58 5.89 -4.51 -6.82
CA VAL A 58 6.02 -3.85 -8.12
C VAL A 58 6.99 -2.67 -8.00
N LYS A 59 8.23 -2.85 -8.44
CA LYS A 59 9.30 -1.84 -8.32
C LYS A 59 8.97 -0.52 -8.99
N ALA A 60 8.26 -0.52 -10.13
CA ALA A 60 7.94 0.68 -10.90
C ALA A 60 7.04 1.65 -10.13
N THR A 61 6.07 1.14 -9.40
CA THR A 61 5.09 1.91 -8.62
C THR A 61 5.41 1.97 -7.13
N LYS A 62 6.35 1.14 -6.66
CA LYS A 62 6.64 0.89 -5.24
C LYS A 62 5.40 0.40 -4.47
N THR A 63 4.53 -0.35 -5.14
CA THR A 63 3.33 -0.92 -4.55
C THR A 63 3.44 -2.43 -4.40
N ILE A 64 2.64 -2.96 -3.49
CA ILE A 64 2.46 -4.40 -3.33
C ILE A 64 1.14 -4.76 -3.99
N ASP A 65 1.20 -5.67 -4.94
CA ASP A 65 0.03 -6.24 -5.61
C ASP A 65 -0.21 -7.67 -5.12
N SER A 66 -1.39 -8.19 -5.42
CA SER A 66 -1.78 -9.56 -5.10
C SER A 66 -1.56 -10.46 -6.30
N LEU A 67 -0.68 -11.45 -6.16
CA LEU A 67 -0.41 -12.45 -7.17
C LEU A 67 -1.20 -13.73 -6.87
N GLU A 68 -2.02 -14.18 -7.81
CA GLU A 68 -2.71 -15.46 -7.72
C GLU A 68 -1.75 -16.62 -8.05
N VAL A 69 -1.81 -17.64 -7.20
CA VAL A 69 -1.09 -18.90 -7.37
C VAL A 69 -2.06 -20.04 -7.18
N ASN A 70 -2.13 -20.93 -8.17
CA ASN A 70 -2.94 -22.11 -8.15
C ASN A 70 -2.07 -23.33 -7.81
N ILE A 71 -2.43 -24.07 -6.78
CA ILE A 71 -1.69 -25.24 -6.30
C ILE A 71 -2.56 -26.49 -6.50
N LEU A 72 -2.06 -27.45 -7.26
CA LEU A 72 -2.65 -28.76 -7.40
C LEU A 72 -1.72 -29.78 -6.76
N TYR A 73 -2.19 -30.46 -5.74
CA TYR A 73 -1.41 -31.48 -5.03
C TYR A 73 -1.97 -32.87 -5.30
N HIS A 74 -1.18 -33.75 -5.90
CA HIS A 74 -1.59 -35.12 -6.22
C HIS A 74 -1.39 -36.06 -5.02
N LEU A 75 -2.47 -36.62 -4.50
CA LEU A 75 -2.47 -37.39 -3.25
C LEU A 75 -1.70 -38.71 -3.34
N LYS A 76 -1.67 -39.37 -4.53
CA LYS A 76 -1.02 -40.67 -4.71
C LYS A 76 0.51 -40.58 -4.82
N THR A 77 1.03 -39.59 -5.58
CA THR A 77 2.46 -39.42 -5.81
C THR A 77 3.10 -38.45 -4.84
N ASN A 78 2.30 -37.64 -4.14
CA ASN A 78 2.71 -36.49 -3.35
C ASN A 78 3.36 -35.36 -4.20
N ASP A 79 3.11 -35.32 -5.49
CA ASP A 79 3.63 -34.25 -6.35
C ASP A 79 2.79 -32.98 -6.22
N ALA A 80 3.45 -31.82 -6.14
CA ALA A 80 2.81 -30.53 -6.11
C ALA A 80 3.04 -29.78 -7.43
N PHE A 81 1.97 -29.32 -8.06
CA PHE A 81 2.01 -28.49 -9.27
C PHE A 81 1.56 -27.08 -8.89
N ILE A 82 2.43 -26.11 -9.11
CA ILE A 82 2.18 -24.71 -8.80
C ILE A 82 2.07 -23.94 -10.11
N PHE A 83 0.90 -23.36 -10.35
CA PHE A 83 0.61 -22.58 -11.54
C PHE A 83 0.55 -21.10 -11.17
N THR A 84 1.21 -20.26 -11.96
CA THR A 84 1.17 -18.82 -11.80
C THR A 84 1.08 -18.13 -13.15
N ASN A 85 0.14 -17.22 -13.29
CA ASN A 85 -0.03 -16.41 -14.48
C ASN A 85 0.87 -15.18 -14.36
N ASN A 86 2.10 -15.28 -14.91
CA ASN A 86 2.92 -14.14 -15.24
C ASN A 86 3.69 -13.45 -14.10
N SER A 87 4.55 -14.15 -13.35
CA SER A 87 5.37 -13.43 -12.40
C SER A 87 6.84 -13.80 -12.46
N TYR A 88 7.65 -12.88 -13.01
CA TYR A 88 9.11 -12.90 -12.80
C TYR A 88 9.45 -12.91 -11.30
N TYR A 89 8.69 -12.16 -10.51
CA TYR A 89 8.87 -12.05 -9.07
C TYR A 89 8.72 -13.38 -8.36
N PHE A 90 7.68 -14.18 -8.70
CA PHE A 90 7.49 -15.49 -8.11
C PHE A 90 8.69 -16.41 -8.40
N PHE A 91 9.12 -16.46 -9.66
CA PHE A 91 10.25 -17.31 -10.06
C PHE A 91 11.57 -16.86 -9.42
N ASP A 92 11.85 -15.56 -9.41
CA ASP A 92 13.09 -15.04 -8.81
C ASP A 92 13.14 -15.25 -7.30
N LYS A 93 12.02 -15.09 -6.63
CA LYS A 93 12.00 -14.99 -5.16
C LYS A 93 11.64 -16.30 -4.47
N TYR A 94 10.68 -17.03 -5.01
CA TYR A 94 10.12 -18.19 -4.33
C TYR A 94 10.62 -19.53 -4.87
N LYS A 95 11.00 -19.60 -6.15
CA LYS A 95 11.35 -20.87 -6.79
C LYS A 95 12.41 -21.65 -6.00
N SER A 96 13.56 -21.05 -5.72
CA SER A 96 14.65 -21.73 -5.00
C SER A 96 14.23 -22.23 -3.62
N LYS A 97 13.45 -21.44 -2.89
CA LYS A 97 12.98 -21.79 -1.55
C LYS A 97 11.93 -22.90 -1.56
N ILE A 98 11.08 -22.91 -2.62
CA ILE A 98 10.04 -23.92 -2.79
C ILE A 98 10.63 -25.21 -3.29
N ASP A 99 11.60 -25.18 -4.22
CA ASP A 99 12.31 -26.36 -4.72
C ASP A 99 13.05 -27.11 -3.58
N GLU A 100 13.44 -26.43 -2.50
CA GLU A 100 14.07 -27.00 -1.31
C GLU A 100 13.07 -27.62 -0.31
N ILE A 101 11.77 -27.50 -0.54
CA ILE A 101 10.75 -28.06 0.36
C ILE A 101 10.76 -29.60 0.28
N ASP A 102 11.32 -30.22 1.28
CA ASP A 102 11.17 -31.66 1.48
C ASP A 102 9.84 -31.97 2.16
N HIS A 103 8.95 -32.71 1.49
CA HIS A 103 7.62 -33.03 1.99
C HIS A 103 7.29 -34.52 1.82
N LYS A 104 6.59 -35.06 2.81
CA LYS A 104 6.11 -36.45 2.83
C LYS A 104 4.60 -36.56 2.66
N GLY A 105 3.91 -35.47 2.46
CA GLY A 105 2.47 -35.39 2.31
C GLY A 105 2.01 -33.95 2.23
N PHE A 106 0.73 -33.76 1.90
CA PHE A 106 0.12 -32.43 1.70
C PHE A 106 0.34 -31.49 2.90
N GLY A 107 0.05 -31.96 4.12
CA GLY A 107 0.18 -31.13 5.33
C GLY A 107 1.60 -30.60 5.54
N SER A 108 2.64 -31.40 5.28
CA SER A 108 4.02 -30.94 5.40
C SER A 108 4.45 -30.03 4.25
N PHE A 109 3.90 -30.23 3.05
CA PHE A 109 4.11 -29.33 1.92
C PHE A 109 3.51 -27.95 2.18
N ILE A 110 2.23 -27.91 2.49
CA ILE A 110 1.50 -26.64 2.62
C ILE A 110 1.97 -25.83 3.83
N GLU A 111 2.34 -26.48 4.93
CA GLU A 111 2.92 -25.82 6.10
C GLU A 111 4.23 -25.08 5.74
N ARG A 112 5.12 -25.76 5.05
CA ARG A 112 6.40 -25.15 4.64
C ARG A 112 6.21 -24.08 3.59
N PHE A 113 5.31 -24.30 2.61
CA PHE A 113 4.98 -23.31 1.60
C PHE A 113 4.46 -22.01 2.23
N ILE A 114 3.45 -22.10 3.10
CA ILE A 114 2.89 -20.93 3.78
C ILE A 114 3.93 -20.28 4.70
N SER A 115 4.76 -21.07 5.37
CA SER A 115 5.86 -20.56 6.22
C SER A 115 6.83 -19.66 5.44
N VAL A 116 7.22 -20.10 4.24
CA VAL A 116 8.09 -19.29 3.34
C VAL A 116 7.41 -17.98 2.94
N VAL A 117 6.11 -18.03 2.68
CA VAL A 117 5.34 -16.83 2.31
C VAL A 117 5.25 -15.84 3.46
N ILE A 118 4.89 -16.30 4.67
CA ILE A 118 4.79 -15.45 5.86
C ILE A 118 6.14 -14.80 6.18
N ASP A 119 7.24 -15.54 6.09
CA ASP A 119 8.59 -15.00 6.32
C ASP A 119 8.96 -13.90 5.30
N ASP A 120 8.40 -13.94 4.11
CA ASP A 120 8.59 -12.91 3.10
C ASP A 120 7.68 -11.70 3.33
N GLU A 121 6.46 -11.92 3.74
CA GLU A 121 5.51 -10.86 4.12
C GLU A 121 6.04 -10.05 5.30
N SER A 122 6.60 -10.70 6.33
CA SER A 122 7.26 -10.01 7.45
C SER A 122 8.39 -9.09 6.99
N LYS A 123 9.22 -9.52 6.03
CA LYS A 123 10.27 -8.66 5.44
C LYS A 123 9.70 -7.47 4.68
N MET A 124 8.55 -7.65 4.01
CA MET A 124 7.88 -6.53 3.36
C MET A 124 7.36 -5.51 4.38
N VAL A 125 6.80 -5.97 5.51
CA VAL A 125 6.37 -5.09 6.60
C VAL A 125 7.56 -4.32 7.21
N GLU A 126 8.68 -5.00 7.47
CA GLU A 126 9.90 -4.35 7.94
C GLU A 126 10.38 -3.26 6.98
N HIS A 127 10.32 -3.53 5.67
CA HIS A 127 10.69 -2.54 4.64
C HIS A 127 9.76 -1.33 4.66
N ILE A 128 8.44 -1.53 4.73
CA ILE A 128 7.46 -0.45 4.85
C ILE A 128 7.70 0.38 6.11
N LEU A 129 8.00 -0.25 7.24
CA LEU A 129 8.32 0.43 8.49
C LEU A 129 9.59 1.28 8.37
N SER A 130 10.63 0.74 7.71
CA SER A 130 11.88 1.47 7.42
C SER A 130 11.63 2.69 6.56
N ASP A 131 10.87 2.54 5.44
CA ASP A 131 10.51 3.64 4.54
C ASP A 131 9.68 4.71 5.28
N THR A 132 8.70 4.29 6.07
CA THR A 132 7.86 5.20 6.87
C THR A 132 8.71 5.99 7.88
N ASN A 133 9.72 5.35 8.49
CA ASN A 133 10.63 6.01 9.41
C ASN A 133 11.54 7.01 8.69
N GLU A 134 11.98 6.71 7.47
CA GLU A 134 12.73 7.63 6.62
C GLU A 134 11.87 8.83 6.23
N ILE A 135 10.63 8.62 5.82
CA ILE A 135 9.67 9.68 5.54
C ILE A 135 9.51 10.60 6.76
N ARG A 136 9.34 10.01 7.96
CA ARG A 136 9.27 10.78 9.21
C ARG A 136 10.51 11.65 9.43
N LYS A 137 11.71 11.10 9.24
CA LYS A 137 12.97 11.86 9.40
C LYS A 137 13.04 13.00 8.39
N ASN A 138 12.78 12.74 7.12
CA ASN A 138 12.82 13.72 6.04
C ASN A 138 11.83 14.86 6.26
N TYR A 139 10.68 14.56 6.85
CA TYR A 139 9.68 15.57 7.23
C TYR A 139 10.22 16.56 8.27
N PHE A 140 10.95 16.09 9.29
CA PHE A 140 11.55 16.99 10.28
C PHE A 140 12.69 17.86 9.71
N VAL A 141 13.38 17.39 8.67
CA VAL A 141 14.44 18.13 7.99
C VAL A 141 13.91 19.15 6.96
N GLY A 142 12.61 19.13 6.65
CA GLY A 142 11.99 20.12 5.77
C GLY A 142 12.00 19.77 4.28
N VAL A 143 12.07 18.48 3.96
CA VAL A 143 11.90 17.99 2.58
C VAL A 143 10.47 18.24 2.09
N ASP A 144 10.29 18.31 0.77
CA ASP A 144 9.01 18.57 0.10
C ASP A 144 7.86 17.71 0.66
N ASN A 145 6.88 18.37 1.27
CA ASN A 145 5.75 17.72 1.93
C ASN A 145 4.88 16.93 0.95
N TYR A 146 4.74 17.36 -0.30
CA TYR A 146 3.89 16.66 -1.28
C TYR A 146 4.45 15.28 -1.62
N LYS A 147 5.77 15.19 -1.82
CA LYS A 147 6.43 13.91 -2.08
C LYS A 147 6.30 12.97 -0.88
N LEU A 148 6.51 13.49 0.33
CA LEU A 148 6.41 12.70 1.57
C LEU A 148 5.00 12.14 1.79
N ILE A 149 3.96 12.94 1.53
CA ILE A 149 2.56 12.49 1.62
C ILE A 149 2.29 11.40 0.60
N LYS A 150 2.75 11.54 -0.64
CA LYS A 150 2.61 10.53 -1.69
C LYS A 150 3.27 9.21 -1.30
N ASP A 151 4.51 9.26 -0.82
CA ASP A 151 5.27 8.07 -0.40
C ASP A 151 4.59 7.39 0.81
N LEU A 152 4.07 8.16 1.76
CA LEU A 152 3.35 7.64 2.92
C LEU A 152 2.00 7.02 2.53
N THR A 153 1.30 7.61 1.57
CA THR A 153 0.06 7.04 1.01
C THR A 153 0.35 5.69 0.34
N SER A 154 1.46 5.56 -0.39
CA SER A 154 1.90 4.28 -0.95
C SER A 154 2.16 3.24 0.14
N SER A 155 2.80 3.62 1.25
CA SER A 155 3.01 2.74 2.40
C SER A 155 1.68 2.26 3.01
N GLN A 156 0.67 3.14 3.13
CA GLN A 156 -0.65 2.78 3.63
C GLN A 156 -1.39 1.81 2.70
N ILE A 157 -1.29 2.01 1.38
CA ILE A 157 -1.85 1.11 0.38
C ILE A 157 -1.19 -0.27 0.51
N ASN A 158 0.13 -0.33 0.60
CA ASN A 158 0.89 -1.56 0.76
C ASN A 158 0.49 -2.34 2.02
N ILE A 159 0.35 -1.66 3.16
CA ILE A 159 -0.13 -2.27 4.41
C ILE A 159 -1.55 -2.83 4.23
N SER A 160 -2.43 -2.08 3.57
CA SER A 160 -3.81 -2.51 3.33
C SER A 160 -3.87 -3.75 2.44
N THR A 161 -3.05 -3.79 1.39
CA THR A 161 -2.93 -4.95 0.49
C THR A 161 -2.37 -6.17 1.22
N LEU A 162 -1.29 -6.03 1.99
CA LEU A 162 -0.75 -7.12 2.80
C LEU A 162 -1.78 -7.62 3.83
N THR A 163 -2.50 -6.73 4.49
CA THR A 163 -3.56 -7.10 5.44
C THR A 163 -4.65 -7.92 4.77
N LEU A 164 -5.05 -7.56 3.55
CA LEU A 164 -6.04 -8.31 2.77
C LEU A 164 -5.52 -9.70 2.39
N ILE A 165 -4.28 -9.80 1.90
CA ILE A 165 -3.64 -11.07 1.54
C ILE A 165 -3.54 -11.97 2.78
N THR A 166 -3.01 -11.47 3.89
CA THR A 166 -2.89 -12.21 5.16
C THR A 166 -4.26 -12.66 5.68
N SER A 167 -5.29 -11.83 5.59
CA SER A 167 -6.66 -12.21 5.97
C SER A 167 -7.19 -13.36 5.11
N ASN A 168 -6.88 -13.34 3.83
CA ASN A 168 -7.25 -14.39 2.91
C ASN A 168 -6.51 -15.71 3.20
N GLN A 169 -5.20 -15.64 3.46
CA GLN A 169 -4.40 -16.80 3.86
C GLN A 169 -4.93 -17.42 5.15
N ASN A 170 -5.43 -16.62 6.08
CA ASN A 170 -6.04 -17.08 7.32
C ASN A 170 -7.26 -17.96 7.10
N LYS A 171 -8.08 -17.64 6.10
CA LYS A 171 -9.24 -18.49 5.74
C LYS A 171 -8.77 -19.84 5.23
N LEU A 172 -7.71 -19.86 4.40
CA LEU A 172 -7.14 -21.11 3.91
C LEU A 172 -6.53 -21.94 5.05
N LEU A 173 -5.81 -21.33 6.00
CA LEU A 173 -5.26 -22.04 7.14
C LEU A 173 -6.31 -22.81 7.95
N ASN A 174 -7.48 -22.23 8.13
CA ASN A 174 -8.60 -22.92 8.80
C ASN A 174 -9.10 -24.13 7.98
N LEU A 175 -9.08 -24.05 6.64
CA LEU A 175 -9.53 -25.16 5.78
C LEU A 175 -8.53 -26.32 5.76
N ILE A 176 -7.23 -26.05 5.87
CA ILE A 176 -6.18 -27.08 5.84
C ILE A 176 -5.82 -27.63 7.23
N GLU A 177 -6.51 -27.19 8.27
CA GLU A 177 -6.23 -27.57 9.66
C GLU A 177 -6.23 -29.10 9.85
N SER A 178 -7.16 -29.81 9.20
CA SER A 178 -7.29 -31.26 9.26
C SER A 178 -6.11 -32.03 8.65
N TYR A 179 -5.30 -31.40 7.81
CA TYR A 179 -4.15 -32.02 7.13
C TYR A 179 -2.82 -31.77 7.83
N THR A 180 -2.81 -30.89 8.81
CA THR A 180 -1.59 -30.50 9.51
C THR A 180 -1.55 -31.10 10.92
N THR A 181 -0.36 -31.43 11.39
CA THR A 181 -0.15 -31.88 12.77
C THR A 181 -0.28 -30.71 13.74
N THR A 182 -0.63 -30.99 15.01
CA THR A 182 -0.71 -29.98 16.08
C THR A 182 0.55 -29.12 16.16
N LYS A 183 1.73 -29.70 15.97
CA LYS A 183 3.00 -28.95 15.98
C LYS A 183 3.10 -27.98 14.81
N GLN A 184 2.71 -28.39 13.61
CA GLN A 184 2.69 -27.56 12.41
C GLN A 184 1.71 -26.41 12.54
N GLN A 185 0.50 -26.68 13.03
CA GLN A 185 -0.51 -25.66 13.33
C GLN A 185 -0.01 -24.63 14.33
N THR A 186 0.61 -25.07 15.42
CA THR A 186 1.18 -24.17 16.42
C THR A 186 2.21 -23.23 15.80
N THR A 187 3.10 -23.77 14.96
CA THR A 187 4.14 -22.99 14.29
C THR A 187 3.55 -21.97 13.33
N LEU A 188 2.58 -22.38 12.49
CA LEU A 188 1.90 -21.48 11.55
C LEU A 188 1.10 -20.40 12.27
N ASN A 189 0.35 -20.77 13.31
CA ASN A 189 -0.43 -19.82 14.08
C ASN A 189 0.45 -18.78 14.79
N TYR A 190 1.60 -19.20 15.31
CA TYR A 190 2.57 -18.27 15.90
C TYR A 190 3.08 -17.26 14.86
N LYS A 191 3.57 -17.73 13.70
CA LYS A 191 4.06 -16.87 12.63
C LYS A 191 2.97 -15.91 12.13
N LYS A 192 1.76 -16.41 11.96
CA LYS A 192 0.59 -15.64 11.53
C LYS A 192 0.23 -14.55 12.54
N THR A 193 0.17 -14.88 13.84
CA THR A 193 -0.12 -13.91 14.89
C THR A 193 0.94 -12.82 14.89
N TYR A 194 2.20 -13.20 14.84
CA TYR A 194 3.32 -12.25 14.75
C TYR A 194 3.19 -11.31 13.55
N LEU A 195 2.95 -11.83 12.34
CA LEU A 195 2.74 -11.01 11.15
C LEU A 195 1.55 -10.06 11.28
N THR A 196 0.45 -10.53 11.88
CA THR A 196 -0.75 -9.71 12.09
C THR A 196 -0.46 -8.54 13.05
N GLU A 197 0.29 -8.79 14.12
CA GLU A 197 0.73 -7.77 15.06
C GLU A 197 1.68 -6.75 14.40
N GLU A 198 2.63 -7.21 13.58
CA GLU A 198 3.52 -6.33 12.80
C GLU A 198 2.75 -5.45 11.83
N LEU A 199 1.77 -6.01 11.11
CA LEU A 199 0.91 -5.25 10.19
C LEU A 199 0.08 -4.20 10.93
N GLN A 200 -0.49 -4.57 12.09
CA GLN A 200 -1.23 -3.62 12.92
C GLN A 200 -0.31 -2.49 13.40
N TYR A 201 0.87 -2.81 13.89
CA TYR A 201 1.86 -1.81 14.30
C TYR A 201 2.26 -0.89 13.14
N ALA A 202 2.54 -1.45 11.95
CA ALA A 202 2.88 -0.68 10.77
C ALA A 202 1.75 0.29 10.37
N LYS A 203 0.50 -0.16 10.44
CA LYS A 203 -0.69 0.66 10.17
C LYS A 203 -0.81 1.83 11.15
N GLU A 204 -0.66 1.57 12.44
CA GLU A 204 -0.71 2.59 13.49
C GLU A 204 0.44 3.60 13.34
N PHE A 205 1.64 3.11 13.05
CA PHE A 205 2.81 3.94 12.84
C PHE A 205 2.64 4.87 11.63
N CYS A 206 2.24 4.34 10.46
CA CYS A 206 1.93 5.15 9.28
C CYS A 206 0.86 6.20 9.57
N THR A 207 -0.21 5.81 10.28
CA THR A 207 -1.28 6.73 10.64
C THR A 207 -0.80 7.85 11.55
N THR A 208 0.08 7.53 12.51
CA THR A 208 0.67 8.51 13.44
C THR A 208 1.57 9.49 12.71
N VAL A 209 2.39 9.01 11.78
CA VAL A 209 3.25 9.87 10.95
C VAL A 209 2.40 10.79 10.06
N MET A 210 1.33 10.27 9.45
CA MET A 210 0.40 11.07 8.63
C MET A 210 -0.25 12.18 9.47
N LYS A 211 -0.80 11.85 10.64
CA LYS A 211 -1.39 12.85 11.55
C LYS A 211 -0.39 13.93 11.96
N SER A 212 0.86 13.55 12.19
CA SER A 212 1.93 14.51 12.56
C SER A 212 2.21 15.48 11.42
N ILE A 213 2.23 14.99 10.16
CA ILE A 213 2.38 15.80 8.96
C ILE A 213 1.19 16.76 8.80
N ASP A 214 -0.03 16.24 8.89
CA ASP A 214 -1.26 17.02 8.77
C ASP A 214 -1.35 18.11 9.85
N THR A 215 -1.05 17.78 11.10
CA THR A 215 -1.08 18.74 12.21
C THR A 215 -0.12 19.91 11.97
N LYS A 216 1.13 19.61 11.56
CA LYS A 216 2.11 20.67 11.28
C LYS A 216 1.70 21.52 10.10
N TYR A 217 1.10 20.92 9.07
CA TYR A 217 0.55 21.66 7.93
C TYR A 217 -0.57 22.60 8.36
N GLN A 218 -1.51 22.13 9.20
CA GLN A 218 -2.59 22.93 9.76
C GLN A 218 -2.07 24.10 10.60
N VAL A 219 -1.08 23.84 11.49
CA VAL A 219 -0.45 24.90 12.31
C VAL A 219 0.21 25.94 11.42
N LYS A 220 0.99 25.53 10.41
CA LYS A 220 1.63 26.45 9.48
C LYS A 220 0.61 27.26 8.69
N SER A 221 -0.46 26.62 8.20
CA SER A 221 -1.55 27.29 7.49
C SER A 221 -2.27 28.30 8.39
N ALA A 222 -2.51 27.96 9.66
CA ALA A 222 -3.12 28.88 10.63
C ALA A 222 -2.20 30.07 10.93
N GLU A 223 -0.89 29.87 11.09
CA GLU A 223 0.07 30.98 11.24
C GLU A 223 0.10 31.90 10.03
N ASP A 224 0.06 31.34 8.83
CA ASP A 224 0.04 32.10 7.59
C ASP A 224 -1.26 32.89 7.45
N LEU A 225 -2.42 32.30 7.79
CA LEU A 225 -3.70 32.98 7.82
C LEU A 225 -3.70 34.12 8.85
N HIS A 226 -3.14 33.89 10.04
CA HIS A 226 -3.02 34.92 11.06
C HIS A 226 -2.15 36.10 10.60
N ARG A 227 -1.00 35.83 9.96
CA ARG A 227 -0.16 36.88 9.35
C ARG A 227 -0.92 37.66 8.27
N PHE A 228 -1.66 36.93 7.41
CA PHE A 228 -2.48 37.57 6.39
C PHE A 228 -3.58 38.46 6.99
N THR A 229 -4.26 37.96 8.02
CA THR A 229 -5.31 38.74 8.71
C THR A 229 -4.75 40.00 9.36
N LYS A 230 -3.59 39.91 10.02
CA LYS A 230 -2.92 41.11 10.57
C LYS A 230 -2.57 42.11 9.47
N PHE A 231 -2.02 41.66 8.35
CA PHE A 231 -1.68 42.53 7.23
C PHE A 231 -2.91 43.16 6.63
N SER A 232 -3.96 42.39 6.39
CA SER A 232 -5.26 42.88 5.86
C SER A 232 -5.89 43.92 6.79
N PHE A 233 -5.78 43.77 8.10
CA PHE A 233 -6.26 44.73 9.07
C PHE A 233 -5.50 46.05 8.99
N VAL A 234 -4.17 46.04 8.85
CA VAL A 234 -3.34 47.23 8.68
C VAL A 234 -3.73 47.95 7.39
N VAL A 235 -3.90 47.24 6.29
CA VAL A 235 -4.36 47.79 5.00
C VAL A 235 -5.74 48.40 5.10
N PHE A 236 -6.66 47.70 5.79
CA PHE A 236 -8.01 48.20 6.02
C PHE A 236 -8.02 49.56 6.80
N ILE A 237 -7.23 49.62 7.89
CA ILE A 237 -7.08 50.86 8.67
C ILE A 237 -6.51 51.98 7.80
N ALA A 238 -5.45 51.73 7.02
CA ALA A 238 -4.85 52.72 6.14
C ALA A 238 -5.86 53.21 5.10
N THR A 239 -6.60 52.30 4.47
CA THR A 239 -7.63 52.64 3.47
C THR A 239 -8.78 53.45 4.10
N TYR A 240 -9.19 53.09 5.32
CA TYR A 240 -10.21 53.84 6.07
C TYR A 240 -9.78 55.27 6.37
N PHE A 241 -8.55 55.50 6.83
CA PHE A 241 -8.02 56.88 7.06
C PHE A 241 -7.90 57.67 5.75
N VAL A 242 -7.47 57.07 4.68
CA VAL A 242 -7.41 57.70 3.35
C VAL A 242 -8.82 58.09 2.90
N GLY A 243 -9.82 57.22 3.08
CA GLY A 243 -11.21 57.50 2.79
C GLY A 243 -11.79 58.68 3.63
N LEU A 244 -11.48 58.72 4.93
CA LEU A 244 -11.86 59.82 5.82
C LEU A 244 -11.23 61.16 5.39
N ILE A 245 -9.94 61.16 5.08
CA ILE A 245 -9.21 62.34 4.61
C ILE A 245 -9.84 62.84 3.28
N THR A 246 -10.14 61.92 2.37
CA THR A 246 -10.79 62.24 1.09
C THR A 246 -12.16 62.89 1.30
N LEU A 247 -12.98 62.37 2.21
CA LEU A 247 -14.30 62.94 2.58
C LEU A 247 -14.20 64.32 3.18
N LEU A 248 -13.21 64.58 4.03
CA LEU A 248 -13.00 65.88 4.68
C LEU A 248 -12.53 67.00 3.74
N TYR A 249 -11.89 66.64 2.62
CA TYR A 249 -11.28 67.59 1.68
C TYR A 249 -12.02 67.74 0.33
N THR A 250 -13.15 67.07 0.13
CA THR A 250 -13.91 67.07 -1.14
C THR A 250 -14.63 68.40 -1.43
N ASP A 251 -14.58 69.40 -0.55
CA ASP A 251 -15.33 70.63 -0.71
C ASP A 251 -14.60 71.72 -1.51
N ASN A 252 -13.45 71.45 -2.12
CA ASN A 252 -12.79 72.41 -2.98
C ASN A 252 -11.87 71.72 -4.04
N SER A 253 -11.64 72.40 -5.17
CA SER A 253 -10.94 72.06 -6.41
C SER A 253 -9.66 71.20 -6.31
N ARG A 254 -9.27 70.72 -5.13
CA ARG A 254 -8.18 69.81 -4.83
C ARG A 254 -8.62 68.34 -4.72
N GLY A 255 -9.91 68.02 -4.91
CA GLY A 255 -10.45 66.67 -4.80
C GLY A 255 -9.78 65.65 -5.71
N ASN A 256 -9.27 66.09 -6.86
CA ASN A 256 -8.54 65.20 -7.77
C ASN A 256 -7.22 64.66 -7.20
N ILE A 257 -6.48 65.45 -6.41
CA ILE A 257 -5.19 65.00 -5.83
C ILE A 257 -5.43 63.96 -4.79
N PHE A 258 -6.47 64.08 -3.98
CA PHE A 258 -6.82 63.09 -2.94
C PHE A 258 -7.41 61.83 -3.52
N PHE A 259 -8.19 61.93 -4.62
CA PHE A 259 -8.69 60.77 -5.36
C PHE A 259 -7.55 59.96 -5.95
N PHE A 260 -6.54 60.58 -6.58
CA PHE A 260 -5.35 59.88 -7.06
C PHE A 260 -4.50 59.32 -5.92
N GLY A 261 -4.41 59.99 -4.76
CA GLY A 261 -3.77 59.47 -3.55
C GLY A 261 -4.42 58.22 -3.00
N ALA A 262 -5.78 58.17 -2.98
CA ALA A 262 -6.53 56.99 -2.55
C ALA A 262 -6.34 55.78 -3.49
N ILE A 263 -6.35 56.06 -4.82
CA ILE A 263 -6.06 55.04 -5.82
C ILE A 263 -4.63 54.52 -5.65
N ALA A 264 -3.64 55.38 -5.49
CA ALA A 264 -2.23 55.00 -5.34
C ALA A 264 -2.00 54.13 -4.09
N THR A 265 -2.61 54.50 -2.95
CA THR A 265 -2.54 53.67 -1.72
C THR A 265 -3.23 52.32 -1.86
N SER A 266 -4.37 52.26 -2.55
CA SER A 266 -5.07 51.01 -2.85
C SER A 266 -4.22 50.09 -3.75
N VAL A 267 -3.58 50.65 -4.78
CA VAL A 267 -2.66 49.91 -5.68
C VAL A 267 -1.41 49.44 -4.94
N LEU A 268 -0.82 50.27 -4.08
CA LEU A 268 0.33 49.90 -3.25
C LEU A 268 -0.01 48.76 -2.26
N SER A 269 -1.24 48.82 -1.69
CA SER A 269 -1.76 47.77 -0.83
C SER A 269 -1.93 46.45 -1.57
N LEU A 270 -2.49 46.48 -2.78
CA LEU A 270 -2.64 45.33 -3.67
C LEU A 270 -1.28 44.76 -4.08
N LEU A 271 -0.30 45.61 -4.43
CA LEU A 271 1.06 45.21 -4.74
C LEU A 271 1.76 44.57 -3.53
N GLY A 272 1.57 45.13 -2.34
CA GLY A 272 2.07 44.56 -1.10
C GLY A 272 1.52 43.16 -0.85
N VAL A 273 0.23 42.91 -1.10
CA VAL A 273 -0.39 41.57 -1.02
C VAL A 273 0.23 40.64 -2.05
N LEU A 274 0.39 41.05 -3.31
CA LEU A 274 0.96 40.28 -4.38
C LEU A 274 2.41 39.92 -4.10
N ILE A 275 3.22 40.85 -3.60
CA ILE A 275 4.64 40.59 -3.20
C ILE A 275 4.71 39.58 -2.04
N PHE A 276 3.81 39.72 -1.06
CA PHE A 276 3.71 38.79 0.06
C PHE A 276 3.41 37.36 -0.41
N PHE A 277 2.50 37.18 -1.35
CA PHE A 277 2.21 35.86 -1.94
C PHE A 277 3.36 35.35 -2.82
N ARG A 278 4.04 36.22 -3.56
CA ARG A 278 5.16 35.83 -4.45
C ARG A 278 6.45 35.47 -3.69
N SER A 279 6.69 36.05 -2.53
CA SER A 279 7.89 35.75 -1.74
C SER A 279 7.83 34.37 -1.04
N LYS A 280 6.71 33.65 -1.20
CA LYS A 280 6.45 32.35 -0.58
C LYS A 280 6.51 31.16 -1.53
N ASN A 281 6.57 31.41 -2.85
CA ASN A 281 6.86 30.40 -3.86
C ASN A 281 8.36 30.41 -4.21
#